data_9be980254b458e03bf624fb96825455c
#
_entry.id   9be980254b458e03bf624fb96825455c
#
_cell.length_a   1.000
_cell.length_b   1.000
_cell.length_c   1.000
_cell.angle_alpha   90.00
_cell.angle_beta   90.00
_cell.angle_gamma   90.00
#
_symmetry.space_group_name_H-M   'P 1'
#
loop_
_entity.id
_entity.type
_entity.pdbx_description
1 polymer ?
#
loop_
_entity_poly.entity_id
_entity_poly.type
_entity_poly.pdbx_seq_one_letter_code
_entity_poly.pdbx_strand_id
1 'polypeptide(L)'
;MTRHILHVLCFVSCCVTTLHAADPPVPRQKEWQCVTKAIDERKPKTGRDVLRGIEQAAITERVWDEVARAIATRVLLENSDRPGDDPQRLIDLDAAIQGAPVQTRGALQAIQANWTWNFFQMNRWRFAQRTTQAQSDTNRDLSEINSWDLRQIVL
;
A
#
# COMPACT_ATOMS: atom_id res chain seq x y z
N MET A 1 -23.02 -65.97 37.60
CA MET A 1 -23.79 -65.14 36.61
C MET A 1 -23.18 -63.73 36.64
N THR A 2 -22.20 -63.50 35.78
CA THR A 2 -21.50 -62.19 35.77
C THR A 2 -21.40 -61.74 34.31
N ARG A 3 -22.20 -60.74 33.91
CA ARG A 3 -22.23 -60.20 32.54
C ARG A 3 -21.15 -59.16 32.38
N HIS A 4 -20.13 -59.47 31.56
CA HIS A 4 -19.13 -58.54 31.10
C HIS A 4 -19.73 -57.62 30.05
N ILE A 5 -19.82 -56.33 30.33
CA ILE A 5 -20.16 -55.25 29.38
C ILE A 5 -18.85 -54.76 28.79
N LEU A 6 -18.63 -55.10 27.54
CA LEU A 6 -17.47 -54.63 26.75
C LEU A 6 -17.78 -53.25 26.19
N HIS A 7 -17.14 -52.23 26.73
CA HIS A 7 -17.19 -50.84 26.18
C HIS A 7 -16.22 -50.75 25.01
N VAL A 8 -16.74 -50.72 23.81
CA VAL A 8 -15.98 -50.37 22.59
C VAL A 8 -15.94 -48.86 22.52
N LEU A 9 -14.81 -48.26 22.87
CA LEU A 9 -14.48 -46.86 22.63
C LEU A 9 -14.07 -46.69 21.17
N CYS A 10 -14.99 -46.18 20.36
CA CYS A 10 -14.71 -45.79 18.98
C CYS A 10 -14.01 -44.43 18.98
N PHE A 11 -12.69 -44.41 18.86
CA PHE A 11 -11.91 -43.20 18.62
C PHE A 11 -12.18 -42.74 17.17
N VAL A 12 -13.06 -41.76 17.00
CA VAL A 12 -13.19 -41.03 15.74
C VAL A 12 -12.03 -40.01 15.71
N SER A 13 -10.92 -40.40 15.08
CA SER A 13 -9.85 -39.51 14.76
C SER A 13 -10.29 -38.56 13.65
N CYS A 14 -10.72 -37.36 14.04
CA CYS A 14 -11.07 -36.28 13.10
C CYS A 14 -9.76 -35.71 12.53
N CYS A 15 -9.29 -36.26 11.40
CA CYS A 15 -8.23 -35.61 10.62
C CYS A 15 -8.75 -34.30 10.04
N VAL A 16 -8.53 -33.20 10.76
CA VAL A 16 -8.70 -31.86 10.22
C VAL A 16 -7.53 -31.62 9.26
N THR A 17 -7.71 -32.00 8.00
CA THR A 17 -6.83 -31.55 6.93
C THR A 17 -7.12 -30.06 6.73
N THR A 18 -6.26 -29.19 7.26
CA THR A 18 -6.23 -27.79 6.90
C THR A 18 -5.89 -27.71 5.41
N LEU A 19 -6.93 -27.56 4.59
CA LEU A 19 -6.75 -27.13 3.20
C LEU A 19 -6.11 -25.74 3.28
N HIS A 20 -4.80 -25.68 3.08
CA HIS A 20 -4.16 -24.44 2.68
C HIS A 20 -4.72 -24.13 1.28
N ALA A 21 -5.72 -23.25 1.23
CA ALA A 21 -6.08 -22.63 -0.02
C ALA A 21 -4.82 -21.90 -0.50
N ALA A 22 -4.25 -22.36 -1.60
CA ALA A 22 -3.20 -21.61 -2.28
C ALA A 22 -3.77 -20.22 -2.58
N ASP A 23 -3.01 -19.18 -2.22
CA ASP A 23 -3.40 -17.83 -2.57
C ASP A 23 -3.73 -17.77 -4.06
N PRO A 24 -4.82 -17.10 -4.46
CA PRO A 24 -5.16 -16.99 -5.86
C PRO A 24 -3.95 -16.45 -6.63
N PRO A 25 -3.64 -17.02 -7.80
CA PRO A 25 -2.47 -16.60 -8.56
C PRO A 25 -2.56 -15.09 -8.80
N VAL A 26 -1.51 -14.37 -8.39
CA VAL A 26 -1.44 -12.92 -8.59
C VAL A 26 -1.47 -12.67 -10.10
N PRO A 27 -2.45 -11.91 -10.62
CA PRO A 27 -2.46 -11.56 -12.02
C PRO A 27 -1.11 -10.95 -12.41
N ARG A 28 -0.57 -11.31 -13.58
CA ARG A 28 0.69 -10.76 -14.14
C ARG A 28 1.93 -10.97 -13.24
N GLN A 29 2.03 -12.13 -12.62
CA GLN A 29 3.17 -12.45 -11.76
C GLN A 29 4.53 -12.24 -12.44
N LYS A 30 4.64 -12.54 -13.74
CA LYS A 30 5.89 -12.36 -14.51
C LYS A 30 6.23 -10.88 -14.67
N GLU A 31 5.26 -10.05 -14.96
CA GLU A 31 5.40 -8.60 -15.09
C GLU A 31 5.82 -7.98 -13.76
N TRP A 32 5.21 -8.40 -12.65
CA TRP A 32 5.60 -7.97 -11.31
C TRP A 32 7.02 -8.43 -10.95
N GLN A 33 7.45 -9.61 -11.35
CA GLN A 33 8.84 -10.05 -11.19
C GLN A 33 9.81 -9.14 -11.98
N CYS A 34 9.43 -8.70 -13.19
CA CYS A 34 10.22 -7.73 -13.94
C CYS A 34 10.31 -6.38 -13.23
N VAL A 35 9.23 -5.92 -12.60
CA VAL A 35 9.24 -4.70 -11.79
C VAL A 35 10.19 -4.86 -10.60
N THR A 36 10.08 -5.95 -9.84
CA THR A 36 10.97 -6.24 -8.71
C THR A 36 12.43 -6.25 -9.14
N LYS A 37 12.74 -6.97 -10.22
CA LYS A 37 14.10 -7.01 -10.79
C LYS A 37 14.60 -5.62 -11.19
N ALA A 38 13.75 -4.78 -11.80
CA ALA A 38 14.12 -3.43 -12.18
C ALA A 38 14.41 -2.55 -10.95
N ILE A 39 13.70 -2.75 -9.85
CA ILE A 39 13.96 -2.08 -8.55
C ILE A 39 15.34 -2.51 -8.01
N ASP A 40 15.59 -3.81 -7.95
CA ASP A 40 16.84 -4.38 -7.42
C ASP A 40 18.07 -3.93 -8.24
N GLU A 41 17.90 -3.83 -9.56
CA GLU A 41 18.93 -3.37 -10.50
C GLU A 41 19.05 -1.83 -10.58
N ARG A 42 18.26 -1.09 -9.80
CA ARG A 42 18.21 0.39 -9.83
C ARG A 42 17.93 0.96 -11.22
N LYS A 43 16.96 0.34 -11.91
CA LYS A 43 16.50 0.74 -13.26
C LYS A 43 15.07 1.31 -13.19
N PRO A 44 14.83 2.48 -12.55
CA PRO A 44 13.49 2.99 -12.30
C PRO A 44 12.70 3.24 -13.59
N LYS A 45 13.36 3.64 -14.68
CA LYS A 45 12.70 3.84 -15.97
C LYS A 45 12.08 2.53 -16.48
N THR A 46 12.86 1.45 -16.49
CA THR A 46 12.37 0.12 -16.92
C THR A 46 11.19 -0.35 -16.06
N GLY A 47 11.30 -0.19 -14.73
CA GLY A 47 10.21 -0.53 -13.81
C GLY A 47 8.93 0.26 -14.11
N ARG A 48 9.03 1.56 -14.35
CA ARG A 48 7.87 2.40 -14.70
C ARG A 48 7.21 2.02 -16.01
N ASP A 49 8.00 1.64 -17.01
CA ASP A 49 7.46 1.23 -18.32
C ASP A 49 6.65 -0.07 -18.20
N VAL A 50 7.15 -1.04 -17.42
CA VAL A 50 6.41 -2.28 -17.11
C VAL A 50 5.14 -1.97 -16.30
N LEU A 51 5.22 -1.09 -15.30
CA LEU A 51 4.08 -0.73 -14.46
C LEU A 51 2.96 -0.07 -15.24
N ARG A 52 3.25 0.76 -16.25
CA ARG A 52 2.21 1.31 -17.13
C ARG A 52 1.43 0.20 -17.87
N GLY A 53 2.12 -0.84 -18.31
CA GLY A 53 1.47 -2.00 -18.93
C GLY A 53 0.57 -2.74 -17.95
N ILE A 54 1.04 -2.99 -16.73
CA ILE A 54 0.25 -3.61 -15.66
C ILE A 54 -0.99 -2.76 -15.34
N GLU A 55 -0.80 -1.45 -15.13
CA GLU A 55 -1.87 -0.50 -14.81
C GLU A 55 -2.97 -0.51 -15.88
N GLN A 56 -2.58 -0.40 -17.14
CA GLN A 56 -3.53 -0.39 -18.26
C GLN A 56 -4.31 -1.70 -18.39
N ALA A 57 -3.63 -2.85 -18.27
CA ALA A 57 -4.25 -4.16 -18.34
C ALA A 57 -5.19 -4.39 -17.14
N ALA A 58 -4.76 -4.03 -15.93
CA ALA A 58 -5.56 -4.15 -14.71
C ALA A 58 -6.83 -3.27 -14.74
N ILE A 59 -6.75 -2.06 -15.31
CA ILE A 59 -7.92 -1.21 -15.53
C ILE A 59 -8.90 -1.89 -16.47
N THR A 60 -8.42 -2.44 -17.60
CA THR A 60 -9.25 -3.13 -18.59
C THR A 60 -9.98 -4.33 -17.98
N GLU A 61 -9.29 -5.08 -17.15
CA GLU A 61 -9.80 -6.28 -16.47
C GLU A 61 -10.54 -5.95 -15.16
N ARG A 62 -10.55 -4.69 -14.73
CA ARG A 62 -11.17 -4.21 -13.49
C ARG A 62 -10.59 -4.84 -12.22
N VAL A 63 -9.28 -5.13 -12.22
CA VAL A 63 -8.55 -5.64 -11.05
C VAL A 63 -8.04 -4.44 -10.23
N TRP A 64 -8.93 -3.84 -9.45
CA TRP A 64 -8.73 -2.52 -8.83
C TRP A 64 -7.62 -2.47 -7.79
N ASP A 65 -7.39 -3.55 -7.05
CA ASP A 65 -6.29 -3.68 -6.09
C ASP A 65 -4.93 -3.66 -6.81
N GLU A 66 -4.83 -4.33 -7.96
CA GLU A 66 -3.62 -4.31 -8.77
C GLU A 66 -3.38 -2.93 -9.40
N VAL A 67 -4.44 -2.23 -9.84
CA VAL A 67 -4.33 -0.85 -10.32
C VAL A 67 -3.76 0.05 -9.22
N ALA A 68 -4.33 -0.02 -8.01
CA ALA A 68 -3.83 0.79 -6.88
C ALA A 68 -2.36 0.49 -6.56
N ARG A 69 -2.00 -0.80 -6.54
CA ARG A 69 -0.62 -1.24 -6.33
C ARG A 69 0.33 -0.72 -7.43
N ALA A 70 -0.07 -0.79 -8.70
CA ALA A 70 0.73 -0.34 -9.82
C ALA A 70 0.98 1.18 -9.76
N ILE A 71 -0.07 1.98 -9.50
CA ILE A 71 0.03 3.43 -9.35
C ILE A 71 0.97 3.78 -8.20
N ALA A 72 0.78 3.22 -7.00
CA ALA A 72 1.62 3.51 -5.85
C ALA A 72 3.10 3.12 -6.10
N THR A 73 3.35 1.95 -6.70
CA THR A 73 4.71 1.52 -7.03
C THR A 73 5.35 2.43 -8.09
N ARG A 74 4.58 2.92 -9.05
CA ARG A 74 5.06 3.87 -10.06
C ARG A 74 5.49 5.19 -9.40
N VAL A 75 4.67 5.74 -8.50
CA VAL A 75 5.03 6.96 -7.76
C VAL A 75 6.29 6.76 -6.90
N LEU A 76 6.46 5.60 -6.27
CA LEU A 76 7.70 5.26 -5.56
C LEU A 76 8.93 5.29 -6.49
N LEU A 77 8.82 4.73 -7.69
CA LEU A 77 9.92 4.69 -8.65
C LEU A 77 10.20 6.06 -9.28
N GLU A 78 9.20 6.92 -9.40
CA GLU A 78 9.35 8.31 -9.87
C GLU A 78 10.14 9.17 -8.87
N ASN A 79 10.09 8.80 -7.58
CA ASN A 79 10.76 9.49 -6.49
C ASN A 79 11.94 8.69 -5.88
N SER A 80 12.45 7.68 -6.61
CA SER A 80 13.47 6.76 -6.07
C SER A 80 14.84 7.38 -5.82
N ASP A 81 15.13 8.52 -6.44
CA ASP A 81 16.37 9.28 -6.31
C ASP A 81 16.27 10.41 -5.26
N ARG A 82 15.08 10.61 -4.68
CA ARG A 82 14.83 11.66 -3.68
C ARG A 82 15.11 11.17 -2.27
N PRO A 83 15.53 12.08 -1.35
CA PRO A 83 15.60 11.76 0.07
C PRO A 83 14.26 11.28 0.63
N GLY A 84 14.31 10.40 1.63
CA GLY A 84 13.10 9.84 2.24
C GLY A 84 12.23 10.86 2.99
N ASP A 85 12.80 12.01 3.35
CA ASP A 85 12.13 13.14 4.00
C ASP A 85 11.61 14.20 3.01
N ASP A 86 11.75 13.97 1.69
CA ASP A 86 11.18 14.84 0.66
C ASP A 86 9.65 14.58 0.57
N PRO A 87 8.80 15.63 0.70
CA PRO A 87 7.36 15.51 0.61
C PRO A 87 6.84 15.22 -0.81
N GLN A 88 7.69 15.36 -1.83
CA GLN A 88 7.26 15.26 -3.24
C GLN A 88 6.52 13.96 -3.55
N ARG A 89 6.94 12.84 -2.91
CA ARG A 89 6.26 11.56 -3.06
C ARG A 89 4.79 11.60 -2.61
N LEU A 90 4.47 12.37 -1.57
CA LEU A 90 3.08 12.54 -1.09
C LEU A 90 2.28 13.41 -2.06
N ILE A 91 2.89 14.45 -2.58
CA ILE A 91 2.29 15.37 -3.57
C ILE A 91 1.99 14.60 -4.86
N ASP A 92 2.94 13.81 -5.36
CA ASP A 92 2.78 13.02 -6.58
C ASP A 92 1.72 11.91 -6.40
N LEU A 93 1.63 11.32 -5.21
CA LEU A 93 0.58 10.33 -4.92
C LEU A 93 -0.80 11.00 -4.88
N ASP A 94 -0.92 12.19 -4.30
CA ASP A 94 -2.18 12.94 -4.28
C ASP A 94 -2.65 13.27 -5.70
N ALA A 95 -1.76 13.77 -6.55
CA ALA A 95 -2.05 14.00 -7.96
C ALA A 95 -2.49 12.71 -8.69
N ALA A 96 -1.84 11.58 -8.38
CA ALA A 96 -2.19 10.29 -8.94
C ALA A 96 -3.59 9.82 -8.48
N ILE A 97 -3.97 10.07 -7.22
CA ILE A 97 -5.30 9.76 -6.68
C ILE A 97 -6.41 10.53 -7.43
N GLN A 98 -6.17 11.81 -7.72
CA GLN A 98 -7.13 12.62 -8.46
C GLN A 98 -7.40 12.09 -9.87
N GLY A 99 -6.35 11.58 -10.55
CA GLY A 99 -6.45 10.98 -11.89
C GLY A 99 -6.89 9.51 -11.91
N ALA A 100 -6.91 8.83 -10.76
CA ALA A 100 -7.19 7.40 -10.67
C ALA A 100 -8.68 7.05 -10.82
N PRO A 101 -9.01 5.82 -11.30
CA PRO A 101 -10.37 5.31 -11.26
C PRO A 101 -10.97 5.39 -9.85
N VAL A 102 -12.24 5.77 -9.75
CA VAL A 102 -12.91 5.99 -8.46
C VAL A 102 -12.84 4.75 -7.54
N GLN A 103 -12.84 3.55 -8.12
CA GLN A 103 -12.79 2.28 -7.41
C GLN A 103 -11.44 2.06 -6.68
N THR A 104 -10.37 2.71 -7.12
CA THR A 104 -9.02 2.55 -6.53
C THR A 104 -8.68 3.62 -5.50
N ARG A 105 -9.45 4.72 -5.47
CA ARG A 105 -9.13 5.91 -4.65
C ARG A 105 -9.04 5.60 -3.17
N GLY A 106 -9.96 4.78 -2.64
CA GLY A 106 -9.93 4.39 -1.23
C GLY A 106 -8.66 3.64 -0.84
N ALA A 107 -8.19 2.71 -1.69
CA ALA A 107 -6.94 2.00 -1.46
C ALA A 107 -5.73 2.93 -1.54
N LEU A 108 -5.70 3.83 -2.52
CA LEU A 108 -4.63 4.82 -2.67
C LEU A 108 -4.59 5.82 -1.52
N GLN A 109 -5.75 6.25 -1.01
CA GLN A 109 -5.85 7.12 0.17
C GLN A 109 -5.32 6.43 1.44
N ALA A 110 -5.58 5.12 1.60
CA ALA A 110 -5.00 4.35 2.69
C ALA A 110 -3.46 4.27 2.59
N ILE A 111 -2.93 4.11 1.38
CA ILE A 111 -1.49 4.16 1.13
C ILE A 111 -0.94 5.56 1.44
N GLN A 112 -1.62 6.62 1.00
CA GLN A 112 -1.26 8.00 1.28
C GLN A 112 -1.21 8.29 2.79
N ALA A 113 -2.20 7.83 3.54
CA ALA A 113 -2.22 7.97 5.00
C ALA A 113 -1.01 7.29 5.66
N ASN A 114 -0.66 6.07 5.20
CA ASN A 114 0.52 5.36 5.67
C ASN A 114 1.82 6.11 5.34
N TRP A 115 1.95 6.64 4.13
CA TRP A 115 3.14 7.39 3.73
C TRP A 115 3.24 8.73 4.49
N THR A 116 2.12 9.41 4.72
CA THR A 116 2.07 10.63 5.54
C THR A 116 2.51 10.34 6.98
N TRP A 117 2.05 9.22 7.55
CA TRP A 117 2.49 8.78 8.87
C TRP A 117 4.02 8.52 8.91
N ASN A 118 4.56 7.82 7.91
CA ASN A 118 6.00 7.57 7.83
C ASN A 118 6.79 8.87 7.67
N PHE A 119 6.31 9.79 6.84
CA PHE A 119 6.90 11.12 6.69
C PHE A 119 6.89 11.88 8.02
N PHE A 120 5.78 11.86 8.74
CA PHE A 120 5.70 12.44 10.09
C PHE A 120 6.72 11.81 11.05
N GLN A 121 6.82 10.49 11.10
CA GLN A 121 7.77 9.81 11.99
C GLN A 121 9.22 10.21 11.71
N MET A 122 9.61 10.34 10.46
CA MET A 122 10.95 10.78 10.07
C MET A 122 11.21 12.26 10.40
N ASN A 123 10.18 13.09 10.41
CA ASN A 123 10.26 14.54 10.59
C ASN A 123 9.64 15.03 11.91
N ARG A 124 9.27 14.15 12.84
CA ARG A 124 8.48 14.47 14.04
C ARG A 124 9.04 15.62 14.87
N TRP A 125 10.36 15.74 14.94
CA TRP A 125 11.02 16.82 15.66
C TRP A 125 10.74 18.20 15.04
N ARG A 126 10.61 18.30 13.73
CA ARG A 126 10.28 19.53 13.00
C ARG A 126 8.84 19.97 13.32
N PHE A 127 7.90 19.03 13.37
CA PHE A 127 6.49 19.30 13.70
C PHE A 127 6.30 19.64 15.17
N ALA A 128 7.02 18.95 16.08
CA ALA A 128 6.92 19.18 17.52
C ALA A 128 7.44 20.54 17.96
N GLN A 129 8.37 21.14 17.22
CA GLN A 129 8.93 22.46 17.53
C GLN A 129 8.10 23.63 17.02
N ARG A 130 7.07 23.37 16.20
CA ARG A 130 6.25 24.43 15.63
C ARG A 130 5.12 24.80 16.57
N THR A 131 4.92 26.10 16.70
CA THR A 131 3.77 26.67 17.42
C THR A 131 2.50 26.34 16.66
N THR A 132 1.47 25.89 17.38
CA THR A 132 0.15 25.62 16.80
C THR A 132 -0.38 26.87 16.09
N GLN A 133 -0.62 26.77 14.80
CA GLN A 133 -1.22 27.85 14.04
C GLN A 133 -2.72 27.90 14.31
N ALA A 134 -3.26 29.09 14.59
CA ALA A 134 -4.65 29.28 14.97
C ALA A 134 -5.65 29.04 13.82
N GLN A 135 -5.19 28.96 12.58
CA GLN A 135 -6.00 28.71 11.39
C GLN A 135 -5.83 27.26 10.93
N SER A 136 -6.73 26.40 11.36
CA SER A 136 -6.95 25.12 10.71
C SER A 136 -7.87 25.33 9.52
N ASP A 137 -7.33 25.75 8.40
CA ASP A 137 -8.07 25.67 7.14
C ASP A 137 -8.30 24.19 6.81
N THR A 138 -9.54 23.85 6.54
CA THR A 138 -9.97 22.48 6.16
C THR A 138 -9.42 22.05 4.81
N ASN A 139 -8.86 22.97 4.04
CA ASN A 139 -8.23 22.70 2.76
C ASN A 139 -6.71 22.50 2.96
N ARG A 140 -6.30 21.25 3.17
CA ARG A 140 -4.90 20.88 3.38
C ARG A 140 -4.21 20.67 2.04
N ASP A 141 -3.38 21.59 1.63
CA ASP A 141 -2.52 21.45 0.46
C ASP A 141 -1.23 20.70 0.86
N LEU A 142 -1.04 19.49 0.32
CA LEU A 142 0.17 18.70 0.56
C LEU A 142 1.44 19.39 0.07
N SER A 143 1.37 20.34 -0.86
CA SER A 143 2.52 21.13 -1.26
C SER A 143 3.09 21.97 -0.10
N GLU A 144 2.25 22.29 0.88
CA GLU A 144 2.61 23.04 2.08
C GLU A 144 2.95 22.17 3.30
N ILE A 145 3.01 20.85 3.16
CA ILE A 145 3.21 19.91 4.28
C ILE A 145 4.44 20.25 5.12
N ASN A 146 5.45 20.83 4.52
CA ASN A 146 6.64 21.31 5.23
C ASN A 146 6.37 22.49 6.14
N SER A 147 5.27 23.21 6.00
CA SER A 147 4.85 24.33 6.86
C SER A 147 3.87 23.89 7.94
N TRP A 148 3.28 22.69 7.84
CA TRP A 148 2.27 22.19 8.75
C TRP A 148 2.79 22.09 10.19
N ASP A 149 1.90 22.31 11.15
CA ASP A 149 2.13 21.99 12.56
C ASP A 149 1.73 20.54 12.88
N LEU A 150 1.97 20.11 14.12
CA LEU A 150 1.66 18.76 14.58
C LEU A 150 0.17 18.41 14.40
N ARG A 151 -0.73 19.37 14.64
CA ARG A 151 -2.17 19.15 14.53
C ARG A 151 -2.62 18.93 13.10
N GLN A 152 -2.04 19.69 12.18
CA GLN A 152 -2.36 19.59 10.76
C GLN A 152 -1.95 18.26 10.14
N ILE A 153 -0.88 17.61 10.64
CA ILE A 153 -0.41 16.34 10.08
C ILE A 153 -1.09 15.11 10.69
N VAL A 154 -1.60 15.20 11.91
CA VAL A 154 -2.17 14.06 12.65
C VAL A 154 -3.69 13.95 12.48
N LEU A 155 -4.39 15.04 12.21
CA LEU A 155 -5.85 15.07 11.98
C LEU A 155 -6.20 14.90 10.52
#